data_ccbfe603d6304b98c52434ec0026495b
#
_entry.id   ccbfe603d6304b98c52434ec0026495b
#
_cell.length_a   1.000
_cell.length_b   1.000
_cell.length_c   1.000
_cell.angle_alpha   90.00
_cell.angle_beta   90.00
_cell.angle_gamma   90.00
#
_symmetry.space_group_name_H-M   'P 1'
#
loop_
_entity.id
_entity.type
_entity.pdbx_description
1 polymer ?
#
loop_
_entity_poly.entity_id
_entity_poly.type
_entity_poly.pdbx_seq_one_letter_code
_entity_poly.pdbx_strand_id
1 'polypeptide(L)'
;FISSLSLSKLNEEYANKDCWMTYGSYMFHPWAVRGPEPSEYPKEVIEKNSFRGDQWRASHLRTFKYKLWKNIDHKDLKDSGGKYYTMAYDQALMLPMLEMAGHKSRYIWDLLHTYNKENPISVDKIKKIASTHFKTT
;
A
#
# COMPACT_ATOMS: atom_id res chain seq x y z
N PHE A 1 -12.00 4.63 -6.91
CA PHE A 1 -11.53 5.98 -7.27
C PHE A 1 -12.48 7.02 -6.69
N ILE A 2 -11.92 8.16 -6.24
CA ILE A 2 -12.74 9.28 -5.74
C ILE A 2 -13.35 10.07 -6.88
N SER A 3 -12.63 10.23 -8.00
CA SER A 3 -13.11 10.97 -9.16
C SER A 3 -12.56 10.41 -10.47
N SER A 4 -13.13 10.84 -11.59
CA SER A 4 -12.62 10.56 -12.93
C SER A 4 -11.23 11.15 -13.18
N LEU A 5 -10.83 12.16 -12.40
CA LEU A 5 -9.50 12.80 -12.50
C LEU A 5 -8.38 12.00 -11.82
N SER A 6 -8.70 10.94 -11.07
CA SER A 6 -7.70 10.12 -10.38
C SER A 6 -6.66 9.53 -11.34
N LEU A 7 -7.10 9.02 -12.50
CA LEU A 7 -6.18 8.49 -13.51
C LEU A 7 -5.38 9.58 -14.21
N SER A 8 -5.98 10.76 -14.44
CA SER A 8 -5.26 11.91 -15.01
C SER A 8 -4.13 12.34 -14.09
N LYS A 9 -4.37 12.41 -12.78
CA LYS A 9 -3.35 12.73 -11.78
C LYS A 9 -2.20 11.71 -11.79
N LEU A 10 -2.51 10.43 -11.86
CA LEU A 10 -1.50 9.38 -11.99
C LEU A 10 -0.69 9.49 -13.27
N ASN A 11 -1.34 9.79 -14.39
CA ASN A 11 -0.67 9.99 -15.67
C ASN A 11 0.29 11.18 -15.64
N GLU A 12 -0.05 12.27 -14.95
CA GLU A 12 0.85 13.42 -14.75
C GLU A 12 2.12 12.99 -14.01
N GLU A 13 1.99 12.20 -12.94
CA GLU A 13 3.16 11.68 -12.22
C GLU A 13 4.04 10.77 -13.11
N TYR A 14 3.42 9.88 -13.88
CA TYR A 14 4.14 8.97 -14.78
C TYR A 14 4.67 9.63 -16.06
N ALA A 15 4.28 10.86 -16.39
CA ALA A 15 4.92 11.65 -17.43
C ALA A 15 6.39 11.92 -17.08
N ASN A 16 6.73 11.98 -15.80
CA ASN A 16 8.12 11.93 -15.37
C ASN A 16 8.68 10.51 -15.52
N LYS A 17 9.72 10.35 -16.35
CA LYS A 17 10.37 9.05 -16.59
C LYS A 17 10.94 8.40 -15.32
N ASP A 18 11.27 9.21 -14.32
CA ASP A 18 11.79 8.77 -13.03
C ASP A 18 10.70 8.39 -12.03
N CYS A 19 9.43 8.47 -12.38
CA CYS A 19 8.37 7.85 -11.61
C CYS A 19 8.20 6.39 -12.02
N TRP A 20 8.46 5.46 -11.09
CA TRP A 20 8.33 4.03 -11.31
C TRP A 20 7.16 3.42 -10.56
N MET A 21 6.79 4.03 -9.45
CA MET A 21 5.61 3.66 -8.68
C MET A 21 5.05 4.84 -7.91
N THR A 22 3.78 4.76 -7.59
CA THR A 22 3.10 5.72 -6.74
C THR A 22 2.42 5.02 -5.57
N TYR A 23 2.30 5.72 -4.48
CA TYR A 23 1.50 5.34 -3.32
C TYR A 23 0.88 6.60 -2.74
N GLY A 24 -0.13 6.46 -1.95
CA GLY A 24 -0.86 7.63 -1.47
C GLY A 24 -1.57 7.41 -0.16
N SER A 25 -2.64 8.14 0.01
CA SER A 25 -3.51 8.10 1.15
C SER A 25 -4.93 7.81 0.70
N TYR A 26 -5.81 7.49 1.63
CA TYR A 26 -7.20 7.18 1.38
C TYR A 26 -8.13 8.00 2.28
N MET A 27 -9.38 8.08 1.87
CA MET A 27 -10.46 8.65 2.64
C MET A 27 -11.37 7.53 3.14
N PHE A 28 -11.73 7.57 4.41
CA PHE A 28 -12.70 6.62 4.95
C PHE A 28 -14.12 6.94 4.49
N HIS A 29 -14.83 5.94 3.97
CA HIS A 29 -16.26 6.00 3.75
C HIS A 29 -16.96 5.27 4.91
N PRO A 30 -18.05 5.81 5.47
CA PRO A 30 -18.83 7.00 5.03
C PRO A 30 -18.37 8.36 5.61
N TRP A 31 -17.38 8.39 6.49
CA TRP A 31 -17.07 9.60 7.29
C TRP A 31 -16.34 10.70 6.55
N ALA A 32 -15.84 10.45 5.36
CA ALA A 32 -15.05 11.39 4.55
C ALA A 32 -13.82 11.96 5.30
N VAL A 33 -13.16 11.12 6.10
CA VAL A 33 -11.97 11.47 6.87
C VAL A 33 -10.75 10.79 6.28
N ARG A 34 -9.64 11.53 6.13
CA ARG A 34 -8.36 10.99 5.67
C ARG A 34 -7.84 9.92 6.64
N GLY A 35 -7.33 8.83 6.11
CA GLY A 35 -6.64 7.81 6.89
C GLY A 35 -5.41 8.39 7.59
N PRO A 36 -5.17 8.07 8.87
CA PRO A 36 -4.13 8.73 9.67
C PRO A 36 -2.71 8.22 9.42
N GLU A 37 -2.56 6.98 8.95
CA GLU A 37 -1.25 6.31 8.86
C GLU A 37 -0.46 6.57 7.57
N PRO A 38 -1.09 6.67 6.38
CA PRO A 38 -0.34 6.84 5.15
C PRO A 38 0.36 8.19 5.08
N SER A 39 1.63 8.17 4.73
CA SER A 39 2.47 9.36 4.61
C SER A 39 3.65 9.10 3.66
N GLU A 40 4.34 10.15 3.27
CA GLU A 40 5.56 10.01 2.49
C GLU A 40 6.67 9.34 3.32
N TYR A 41 7.46 8.47 2.68
CA TYR A 41 8.65 7.91 3.31
C TYR A 41 9.70 9.01 3.52
N PRO A 42 10.33 9.07 4.71
CA PRO A 42 11.41 10.02 4.97
C PRO A 42 12.57 9.83 3.97
N LYS A 43 13.20 10.94 3.60
CA LYS A 43 14.32 10.94 2.66
C LYS A 43 15.43 9.97 3.08
N GLU A 44 15.75 9.92 4.36
CA GLU A 44 16.77 9.01 4.90
C GLU A 44 16.39 7.51 4.74
N VAL A 45 15.10 7.17 4.83
CA VAL A 45 14.62 5.80 4.60
C VAL A 45 14.83 5.40 3.15
N ILE A 46 14.53 6.33 2.23
CA ILE A 46 14.72 6.13 0.80
C ILE A 46 16.21 6.01 0.46
N GLU A 47 17.06 6.90 0.97
CA GLU A 47 18.50 6.92 0.72
C GLU A 47 19.21 5.68 1.27
N LYS A 48 18.81 5.20 2.44
CA LYS A 48 19.35 3.99 3.06
C LYS A 48 18.70 2.71 2.59
N ASN A 49 17.67 2.79 1.75
CA ASN A 49 16.84 1.66 1.32
C ASN A 49 16.30 0.82 2.50
N SER A 50 15.88 1.49 3.57
CA SER A 50 15.49 0.86 4.84
C SER A 50 13.97 0.77 5.03
N PHE A 51 13.21 0.61 3.96
CA PHE A 51 11.73 0.55 3.96
C PHE A 51 11.16 -0.50 4.92
N ARG A 52 11.83 -1.66 5.06
CA ARG A 52 11.36 -2.76 5.95
C ARG A 52 11.51 -2.42 7.44
N GLY A 53 12.41 -1.51 7.77
CA GLY A 53 12.67 -1.05 9.15
C GLY A 53 11.82 0.13 9.58
N ASP A 54 11.12 0.76 8.65
CA ASP A 54 10.22 1.90 8.93
C ASP A 54 8.77 1.42 9.10
N GLN A 55 7.93 2.28 9.65
CA GLN A 55 6.50 2.01 9.69
C GLN A 55 5.92 1.91 8.27
N TRP A 56 4.84 1.14 8.11
CA TRP A 56 4.16 1.03 6.84
C TRP A 56 3.47 2.34 6.44
N ARG A 57 3.89 2.91 5.29
CA ARG A 57 3.36 4.19 4.79
C ARG A 57 2.68 4.10 3.43
N ALA A 58 3.04 3.10 2.61
CA ALA A 58 2.57 2.97 1.23
C ALA A 58 1.14 2.44 1.15
N SER A 59 0.17 3.34 1.24
CA SER A 59 -1.24 2.98 1.11
C SER A 59 -1.80 3.32 -0.28
N HIS A 60 -3.11 3.20 -0.41
CA HIS A 60 -3.83 3.40 -1.67
C HIS A 60 -3.86 4.89 -2.10
N LEU A 61 -3.88 5.22 -3.34
CA LEU A 61 -3.90 4.30 -4.47
C LEU A 61 -2.46 3.90 -4.80
N ARG A 62 -2.20 2.60 -4.92
CA ARG A 62 -0.88 2.07 -5.26
C ARG A 62 -0.84 1.74 -6.74
N THR A 63 0.15 2.27 -7.43
CA THR A 63 0.40 1.95 -8.84
C THR A 63 1.90 1.73 -9.08
N PHE A 64 2.24 0.98 -10.09
CA PHE A 64 3.65 0.69 -10.39
C PHE A 64 3.83 0.30 -11.85
N LYS A 65 5.03 0.54 -12.37
CA LYS A 65 5.41 0.02 -13.69
C LYS A 65 5.58 -1.50 -13.63
N TYR A 66 5.06 -2.20 -14.61
CA TYR A 66 5.10 -3.67 -14.69
C TYR A 66 6.48 -4.28 -14.49
N LYS A 67 7.54 -3.58 -14.90
CA LYS A 67 8.92 -4.03 -14.70
C LYS A 67 9.27 -4.27 -13.22
N LEU A 68 8.69 -3.53 -12.28
CA LEU A 68 8.93 -3.77 -10.85
C LEU A 68 8.30 -5.10 -10.43
N TRP A 69 7.05 -5.34 -10.78
CA TRP A 69 6.37 -6.60 -10.54
C TRP A 69 7.15 -7.79 -11.12
N LYS A 70 7.56 -7.68 -12.38
CA LYS A 70 8.27 -8.76 -13.09
C LYS A 70 9.58 -9.17 -12.42
N ASN A 71 10.22 -8.27 -11.68
CA ASN A 71 11.50 -8.50 -11.03
C ASN A 71 11.39 -8.88 -9.54
N ILE A 72 10.18 -9.05 -9.00
CA ILE A 72 10.02 -9.57 -7.64
C ILE A 72 10.45 -11.05 -7.62
N ASP A 73 11.31 -11.39 -6.66
CA ASP A 73 11.61 -12.80 -6.41
C ASP A 73 10.40 -13.44 -5.71
N HIS A 74 9.91 -14.55 -6.26
CA HIS A 74 8.74 -15.26 -5.72
C HIS A 74 8.92 -15.72 -4.26
N LYS A 75 10.16 -15.89 -3.79
CA LYS A 75 10.43 -16.20 -2.39
C LYS A 75 10.01 -15.07 -1.45
N ASP A 76 10.08 -13.81 -1.90
CA ASP A 76 9.69 -12.64 -1.12
C ASP A 76 8.17 -12.56 -0.89
N LEU A 77 7.40 -13.33 -1.65
CA LEU A 77 5.94 -13.45 -1.52
C LEU A 77 5.51 -14.63 -0.64
N LYS A 78 6.46 -15.33 -0.04
CA LYS A 78 6.23 -16.55 0.74
C LYS A 78 6.76 -16.41 2.17
N ASP A 79 6.11 -17.11 3.07
CA ASP A 79 6.59 -17.27 4.44
C ASP A 79 7.78 -18.25 4.53
N SER A 80 8.33 -18.42 5.73
CA SER A 80 9.43 -19.34 6.00
C SER A 80 9.11 -20.82 5.71
N GLY A 81 7.82 -21.18 5.62
CA GLY A 81 7.34 -22.49 5.21
C GLY A 81 7.13 -22.65 3.70
N GLY A 82 7.47 -21.63 2.91
CA GLY A 82 7.32 -21.64 1.46
C GLY A 82 5.90 -21.44 0.94
N LYS A 83 4.95 -21.07 1.81
CA LYS A 83 3.57 -20.77 1.42
C LYS A 83 3.40 -19.28 1.17
N TYR A 84 2.60 -18.92 0.18
CA TYR A 84 2.25 -17.52 -0.07
C TYR A 84 1.54 -16.89 1.13
N TYR A 85 1.89 -15.64 1.43
CA TYR A 85 1.22 -14.88 2.48
C TYR A 85 -0.27 -14.79 2.24
N THR A 86 -1.07 -15.14 3.23
CA THR A 86 -2.53 -15.01 3.22
C THR A 86 -3.00 -13.70 3.86
N MET A 87 -2.09 -13.03 4.58
CA MET A 87 -2.30 -11.73 5.23
C MET A 87 -1.09 -10.85 4.99
N ALA A 88 -1.31 -9.52 5.00
CA ALA A 88 -0.28 -8.52 4.69
C ALA A 88 0.44 -8.77 3.34
N TYR A 89 -0.22 -9.46 2.43
CA TYR A 89 0.31 -9.76 1.09
C TYR A 89 0.57 -8.49 0.26
N ASP A 90 -0.14 -7.42 0.57
CA ASP A 90 0.08 -6.11 -0.01
C ASP A 90 1.45 -5.52 0.41
N GLN A 91 1.86 -5.70 1.66
CA GLN A 91 3.19 -5.31 2.12
C GLN A 91 4.27 -6.20 1.50
N ALA A 92 4.04 -7.52 1.46
CA ALA A 92 4.95 -8.47 0.84
C ALA A 92 5.21 -8.16 -0.64
N LEU A 93 4.18 -7.63 -1.34
CA LEU A 93 4.26 -7.19 -2.72
C LEU A 93 4.96 -5.83 -2.88
N MET A 94 4.58 -4.87 -2.06
CA MET A 94 5.00 -3.47 -2.22
C MET A 94 6.43 -3.21 -1.74
N LEU A 95 6.88 -3.90 -0.66
CA LEU A 95 8.21 -3.66 -0.11
C LEU A 95 9.34 -3.93 -1.11
N PRO A 96 9.41 -5.08 -1.80
CA PRO A 96 10.45 -5.29 -2.81
C PRO A 96 10.36 -4.27 -3.97
N MET A 97 9.17 -3.82 -4.33
CA MET A 97 9.02 -2.79 -5.37
C MET A 97 9.50 -1.41 -4.88
N LEU A 98 9.25 -1.04 -3.63
CA LEU A 98 9.80 0.17 -3.02
C LEU A 98 11.33 0.13 -2.97
N GLU A 99 11.90 -1.00 -2.58
CA GLU A 99 13.35 -1.22 -2.55
C GLU A 99 13.99 -1.08 -3.94
N MET A 100 13.33 -1.59 -4.98
CA MET A 100 13.79 -1.44 -6.36
C MET A 100 13.60 -0.03 -6.93
N ALA A 101 12.51 0.64 -6.56
CA ALA A 101 12.20 1.97 -7.06
C ALA A 101 13.01 3.06 -6.35
N GLY A 102 13.20 2.92 -5.03
CA GLY A 102 13.91 3.91 -4.22
C GLY A 102 13.35 5.32 -4.42
N HIS A 103 14.21 6.27 -4.79
CA HIS A 103 13.85 7.66 -5.06
C HIS A 103 12.90 7.85 -6.26
N LYS A 104 12.63 6.79 -7.03
CA LYS A 104 11.65 6.79 -8.15
C LYS A 104 10.24 6.40 -7.69
N SER A 105 10.04 6.18 -6.41
CA SER A 105 8.71 6.12 -5.80
C SER A 105 8.19 7.52 -5.51
N ARG A 106 6.88 7.74 -5.68
CA ARG A 106 6.23 9.03 -5.47
C ARG A 106 5.05 8.90 -4.52
N TYR A 107 5.03 9.73 -3.50
CA TYR A 107 3.86 9.89 -2.65
C TYR A 107 2.90 10.90 -3.29
N ILE A 108 1.64 10.51 -3.43
CA ILE A 108 0.59 11.39 -3.92
C ILE A 108 -0.25 11.86 -2.74
N TRP A 109 -0.19 13.15 -2.45
CA TRP A 109 -0.96 13.76 -1.37
C TRP A 109 -2.46 13.79 -1.65
N ASP A 110 -2.85 13.93 -2.91
CA ASP A 110 -4.25 13.94 -3.31
C ASP A 110 -4.94 12.63 -2.94
N LEU A 111 -6.17 12.73 -2.42
CA LEU A 111 -6.98 11.56 -2.09
C LEU A 111 -7.56 10.97 -3.37
N LEU A 112 -7.02 9.86 -3.82
CA LEU A 112 -7.45 9.16 -5.05
C LEU A 112 -8.25 7.89 -4.77
N HIS A 113 -8.34 7.46 -3.51
CA HIS A 113 -8.97 6.22 -3.09
C HIS A 113 -9.88 6.40 -1.89
N THR A 114 -11.02 5.70 -1.92
CA THR A 114 -11.94 5.61 -0.78
C THR A 114 -11.87 4.22 -0.17
N TYR A 115 -11.61 4.15 1.12
CA TYR A 115 -11.63 2.90 1.88
C TYR A 115 -13.00 2.71 2.53
N ASN A 116 -13.72 1.68 2.09
CA ASN A 116 -15.07 1.39 2.60
C ASN A 116 -15.00 0.64 3.94
N LYS A 117 -15.27 1.36 5.03
CA LYS A 117 -15.36 0.78 6.38
C LYS A 117 -16.66 0.03 6.65
N GLU A 118 -17.68 0.18 5.81
CA GLU A 118 -18.94 -0.54 5.97
C GLU A 118 -18.91 -1.96 5.40
N ASN A 119 -17.88 -2.31 4.63
CA ASN A 119 -17.74 -3.67 4.09
C ASN A 119 -17.75 -4.72 5.22
N PRO A 120 -18.77 -5.60 5.28
CA PRO A 120 -18.91 -6.58 6.36
C PRO A 120 -17.86 -7.68 6.33
N ILE A 121 -17.26 -7.94 5.16
CA ILE A 121 -16.25 -8.98 4.96
C ILE A 121 -14.80 -8.46 5.07
N SER A 122 -14.59 -7.26 5.59
CA SER A 122 -13.23 -6.76 5.80
C SER A 122 -12.51 -7.57 6.90
N VAL A 123 -11.22 -7.84 6.69
CA VAL A 123 -10.40 -8.72 7.56
C VAL A 123 -10.37 -8.23 9.01
N ASP A 124 -10.34 -6.92 9.23
CA ASP A 124 -10.39 -6.30 10.56
C ASP A 124 -11.70 -6.61 11.31
N LYS A 125 -12.84 -6.67 10.60
CA LYS A 125 -14.13 -7.07 11.19
C LYS A 125 -14.20 -8.56 11.47
N ILE A 126 -13.73 -9.40 10.55
CA ILE A 126 -13.70 -10.86 10.73
C ILE A 126 -12.83 -11.25 11.92
N LYS A 127 -11.65 -10.61 12.08
CA LYS A 127 -10.78 -10.83 13.24
C LYS A 127 -11.43 -10.41 14.55
N LYS A 128 -12.15 -9.30 14.58
CA LYS A 128 -12.85 -8.81 15.76
C LYS A 128 -13.93 -9.79 16.21
N ILE A 129 -14.69 -10.35 15.26
CA ILE A 129 -15.71 -11.38 15.53
C ILE A 129 -15.04 -12.65 16.10
N ALA A 130 -13.96 -13.12 15.50
CA ALA A 130 -13.23 -14.30 16.00
C ALA A 130 -12.69 -14.07 17.41
N SER A 131 -12.07 -12.91 17.70
CA SER A 131 -11.53 -12.60 19.03
C SER A 131 -12.61 -12.45 20.11
N THR A 132 -13.82 -12.06 19.75
CA THR A 132 -14.96 -11.96 20.68
C THR A 132 -15.50 -13.36 21.01
N HIS A 133 -15.50 -14.29 20.06
CA HIS A 133 -15.94 -15.67 20.30
C HIS A 133 -14.99 -16.43 21.24
N PHE A 134 -13.68 -16.16 21.19
CA PHE A 134 -12.69 -16.80 22.08
C PHE A 134 -12.68 -16.23 23.51
N LYS A 135 -13.33 -15.10 23.75
CA LYS A 135 -13.44 -14.50 25.11
C LYS A 135 -14.71 -14.90 25.86
N THR A 136 -15.64 -15.59 25.22
CA THR A 136 -16.94 -16.02 25.80
C THR A 136 -17.03 -17.52 26.05
N THR A 137 -15.96 -18.24 25.82
CA THR A 137 -15.76 -19.65 26.21
C THR A 137 -14.63 -19.76 27.23
#